data_8ea76905a862dfd447ba578c7fc3a04c
#
_entry.id   8ea76905a862dfd447ba578c7fc3a04c
#
_cell.length_a   1.000
_cell.length_b   1.000
_cell.length_c   1.000
_cell.angle_alpha   90.00
_cell.angle_beta   90.00
_cell.angle_gamma   90.00
#
_symmetry.space_group_name_H-M   'P 1'
#
loop_
_entity.id
_entity.type
_entity.pdbx_description
1 polymer ?
#
loop_
_entity_poly.entity_id
_entity_poly.type
_entity_poly.pdbx_seq_one_letter_code
_entity_poly.pdbx_strand_id
1 'polypeptide(L)'
;SYATGFSYDFSSVYDKQTDTDPNTDLLHPANYLMNRLKPMESTSPLMLGNIANLFLDEWIHSGKEEPDFHACMKKAFRQYPIELSACSDLLDPEKEKIFFSECVKHFENIRQTVKDTFLASGYNLNREDAVLEPSYICEALGVQGRLDYMQRDMSSFIEMKSGKADEYAMKGKLEPKENNRVQMLLYMAVLEYSMGIDRRKQHPYLLYTR
;
A
#
# COMPACT_ATOMS: atom_id res chain seq x y z
N SER A 1 -28.87 -3.31 -3.84
CA SER A 1 -29.06 -4.49 -4.63
C SER A 1 -27.78 -5.32 -4.63
N TYR A 2 -27.86 -6.47 -4.07
CA TYR A 2 -26.77 -7.42 -3.89
C TYR A 2 -26.35 -8.14 -5.18
N ALA A 3 -26.97 -7.80 -6.26
CA ALA A 3 -26.91 -8.65 -7.44
C ALA A 3 -25.57 -8.66 -8.16
N THR A 4 -24.65 -7.79 -7.83
CA THR A 4 -23.45 -7.70 -8.66
C THR A 4 -22.13 -7.95 -7.93
N GLY A 5 -22.08 -7.88 -6.60
CA GLY A 5 -20.80 -8.07 -5.88
C GLY A 5 -19.64 -7.19 -6.38
N PHE A 6 -19.94 -6.15 -7.14
CA PHE A 6 -18.95 -5.25 -7.69
C PHE A 6 -18.66 -4.16 -6.67
N SER A 7 -17.64 -4.39 -5.89
CA SER A 7 -16.97 -3.33 -5.16
C SER A 7 -15.77 -2.90 -5.98
N TYR A 8 -15.63 -1.61 -6.21
CA TYR A 8 -14.45 -1.06 -6.84
C TYR A 8 -13.30 -1.05 -5.82
N ASP A 9 -12.17 -1.60 -6.20
CA ASP A 9 -10.93 -1.37 -5.49
C ASP A 9 -10.50 0.08 -5.73
N PHE A 10 -10.16 0.82 -4.69
CA PHE A 10 -9.77 2.23 -4.78
C PHE A 10 -8.56 2.46 -5.68
N SER A 11 -7.64 1.50 -5.75
CA SER A 11 -6.50 1.58 -6.64
C SER A 11 -6.89 1.56 -8.12
N SER A 12 -8.06 0.99 -8.45
CA SER A 12 -8.56 0.93 -9.82
C SER A 12 -9.47 2.11 -10.21
N VAL A 13 -9.93 2.89 -9.23
CA VAL A 13 -10.82 4.04 -9.48
C VAL A 13 -10.04 5.28 -9.88
N TYR A 14 -8.77 5.38 -9.48
CA TYR A 14 -7.94 6.55 -9.76
C TYR A 14 -6.58 6.12 -10.33
N ASP A 15 -6.56 5.83 -11.62
CA ASP A 15 -5.32 5.60 -12.35
C ASP A 15 -5.01 6.78 -13.27
N LYS A 16 -3.96 7.53 -12.94
CA LYS A 16 -3.49 8.68 -13.72
C LYS A 16 -3.08 8.34 -15.15
N GLN A 17 -2.76 7.09 -15.43
CA GLN A 17 -2.39 6.67 -16.79
C GLN A 17 -3.55 6.75 -17.76
N THR A 18 -4.78 6.82 -17.25
CA THR A 18 -5.98 6.93 -18.06
C THR A 18 -6.34 8.35 -18.46
N ASP A 19 -5.77 9.36 -17.80
CA ASP A 19 -5.95 10.78 -18.19
C ASP A 19 -5.33 11.15 -19.55
N THR A 20 -4.48 10.27 -20.09
CA THR A 20 -3.80 10.53 -21.37
C THR A 20 -4.50 9.91 -22.58
N ASP A 21 -5.44 9.00 -22.37
CA ASP A 21 -6.24 8.42 -23.45
C ASP A 21 -7.73 8.75 -23.25
N PRO A 22 -8.29 9.69 -24.02
CA PRO A 22 -9.69 10.06 -23.93
C PRO A 22 -10.67 8.92 -24.28
N ASN A 23 -10.16 7.77 -24.76
CA ASN A 23 -10.97 6.60 -25.05
C ASN A 23 -10.95 5.56 -23.90
N THR A 24 -10.14 5.74 -22.88
CA THR A 24 -10.16 4.89 -21.67
C THR A 24 -11.15 5.45 -20.65
N ASP A 25 -12.40 5.22 -20.89
CA ASP A 25 -13.44 5.48 -19.89
C ASP A 25 -13.36 4.39 -18.80
N LEU A 26 -12.66 4.69 -17.70
CA LEU A 26 -12.54 3.80 -16.53
C LEU A 26 -13.90 3.42 -15.94
N LEU A 27 -14.88 4.29 -16.12
CA LEU A 27 -16.25 4.04 -15.67
C LEU A 27 -17.01 3.13 -16.63
N HIS A 28 -16.41 2.76 -17.77
CA HIS A 28 -17.06 1.87 -18.70
C HIS A 28 -16.99 0.42 -18.19
N PRO A 29 -18.13 -0.23 -17.91
CA PRO A 29 -18.16 -1.58 -17.31
C PRO A 29 -17.36 -2.63 -18.09
N ALA A 30 -17.31 -2.51 -19.42
CA ALA A 30 -16.55 -3.44 -20.26
C ALA A 30 -15.03 -3.30 -20.05
N ASN A 31 -14.50 -2.08 -19.92
CA ASN A 31 -13.09 -1.84 -19.66
C ASN A 31 -12.69 -2.37 -18.28
N TYR A 32 -13.54 -2.15 -17.28
CA TYR A 32 -13.33 -2.72 -15.94
C TYR A 32 -13.26 -4.26 -16.00
N LEU A 33 -14.20 -4.90 -16.65
CA LEU A 33 -14.21 -6.36 -16.78
C LEU A 33 -13.01 -6.87 -17.56
N MET A 34 -12.65 -6.22 -18.67
CA MET A 34 -11.47 -6.58 -19.46
C MET A 34 -10.19 -6.47 -18.65
N ASN A 35 -10.02 -5.44 -17.85
CA ASN A 35 -8.84 -5.26 -16.99
C ASN A 35 -8.80 -6.31 -15.87
N ARG A 36 -9.95 -6.72 -15.34
CA ARG A 36 -10.04 -7.80 -14.34
C ARG A 36 -9.73 -9.18 -14.91
N LEU A 37 -10.01 -9.41 -16.18
CA LEU A 37 -9.79 -10.69 -16.86
C LEU A 37 -8.38 -10.81 -17.46
N LYS A 38 -7.65 -9.71 -17.61
CA LYS A 38 -6.26 -9.76 -18.04
C LYS A 38 -5.40 -10.44 -16.98
N PRO A 39 -4.51 -11.37 -17.37
CA PRO A 39 -3.51 -11.87 -16.45
C PRO A 39 -2.67 -10.71 -15.91
N MET A 40 -2.53 -10.61 -14.58
CA MET A 40 -1.60 -9.65 -13.99
C MET A 40 -0.18 -10.13 -14.24
N GLU A 41 0.58 -9.32 -14.98
CA GLU A 41 2.01 -9.56 -15.14
C GLU A 41 2.73 -9.27 -13.82
N SER A 42 3.63 -10.16 -13.45
CA SER A 42 4.51 -9.93 -12.32
C SER A 42 5.62 -8.97 -12.75
N THR A 43 5.66 -7.79 -12.17
CA THR A 43 6.65 -6.74 -12.46
C THR A 43 7.48 -6.42 -11.23
N SER A 44 8.71 -5.93 -11.42
CA SER A 44 9.58 -5.52 -10.30
C SER A 44 8.93 -4.51 -9.36
N PRO A 45 8.21 -3.46 -9.83
CA PRO A 45 7.52 -2.54 -8.92
C PRO A 45 6.42 -3.20 -8.09
N LEU A 46 5.66 -4.13 -8.67
CA LEU A 46 4.64 -4.88 -7.95
C LEU A 46 5.27 -5.75 -6.86
N MET A 47 6.35 -6.46 -7.20
CA MET A 47 7.08 -7.31 -6.25
C MET A 47 7.74 -6.50 -5.13
N LEU A 48 8.30 -5.31 -5.44
CA LEU A 48 8.82 -4.40 -4.42
C LEU A 48 7.73 -3.96 -3.44
N GLY A 49 6.52 -3.69 -3.92
CA GLY A 49 5.37 -3.36 -3.08
C GLY A 49 5.01 -4.52 -2.14
N ASN A 50 4.87 -5.73 -2.67
CA ASN A 50 4.54 -6.92 -1.88
C ASN A 50 5.61 -7.23 -0.81
N ILE A 51 6.89 -7.12 -1.19
CA ILE A 51 8.01 -7.34 -0.27
C ILE A 51 8.09 -6.25 0.79
N ALA A 52 7.82 -5.00 0.44
CA ALA A 52 7.77 -3.91 1.42
C ALA A 52 6.65 -4.12 2.45
N ASN A 53 5.47 -4.58 2.05
CA ASN A 53 4.41 -4.96 2.98
C ASN A 53 4.86 -6.08 3.91
N LEU A 54 5.50 -7.12 3.40
CA LEU A 54 6.05 -8.19 4.23
C LEU A 54 7.09 -7.63 5.25
N PHE A 55 7.94 -6.70 4.85
CA PHE A 55 8.89 -6.08 5.78
C PHE A 55 8.17 -5.30 6.89
N LEU A 56 7.12 -4.56 6.56
CA LEU A 56 6.31 -3.86 7.56
C LEU A 56 5.70 -4.86 8.55
N ASP A 57 5.11 -5.95 8.04
CA ASP A 57 4.53 -7.00 8.87
C ASP A 57 5.54 -7.61 9.83
N GLU A 58 6.75 -7.95 9.34
CA GLU A 58 7.83 -8.49 10.16
C GLU A 58 8.27 -7.50 11.25
N TRP A 59 8.40 -6.21 10.91
CA TRP A 59 8.76 -5.18 11.87
C TRP A 59 7.68 -4.95 12.94
N ILE A 60 6.42 -5.01 12.57
CA ILE A 60 5.30 -4.88 13.51
C ILE A 60 5.26 -6.08 14.46
N HIS A 61 5.46 -7.28 13.96
CA HIS A 61 5.36 -8.52 14.77
C HIS A 61 6.65 -8.89 15.53
N SER A 62 7.77 -8.28 15.25
CA SER A 62 9.09 -8.71 15.75
C SER A 62 9.28 -8.62 17.28
N GLY A 63 8.37 -7.94 18.00
CA GLY A 63 8.50 -7.78 19.43
C GLY A 63 9.78 -7.03 19.83
N LYS A 64 10.65 -7.67 20.63
CA LYS A 64 11.92 -7.08 21.09
C LYS A 64 13.10 -7.35 20.15
N GLU A 65 13.03 -8.37 19.33
CA GLU A 65 14.09 -8.72 18.39
C GLU A 65 13.87 -7.98 17.07
N GLU A 66 14.97 -7.42 16.54
CA GLU A 66 14.89 -6.75 15.24
C GLU A 66 14.86 -7.78 14.12
N PRO A 67 14.00 -7.63 13.11
CA PRO A 67 14.01 -8.49 11.95
C PRO A 67 15.35 -8.41 11.20
N ASP A 68 15.85 -9.56 10.76
CA ASP A 68 17.00 -9.62 9.88
C ASP A 68 16.57 -9.55 8.42
N PHE A 69 17.24 -8.72 7.64
CA PHE A 69 16.95 -8.52 6.22
C PHE A 69 16.96 -9.83 5.42
N HIS A 70 17.98 -10.65 5.61
CA HIS A 70 18.10 -11.91 4.87
C HIS A 70 17.01 -12.91 5.24
N ALA A 71 16.63 -12.96 6.52
CA ALA A 71 15.51 -13.79 6.98
C ALA A 71 14.19 -13.33 6.35
N CYS A 72 13.94 -12.02 6.29
CA CYS A 72 12.77 -11.44 5.65
C CYS A 72 12.74 -11.72 4.13
N MET A 73 13.88 -11.56 3.45
CA MET A 73 13.98 -11.90 2.02
C MET A 73 13.75 -13.39 1.76
N LYS A 74 14.29 -14.28 2.61
CA LYS A 74 14.03 -15.71 2.51
C LYS A 74 12.55 -16.04 2.69
N LYS A 75 11.85 -15.33 3.57
CA LYS A 75 10.40 -15.43 3.73
C LYS A 75 9.67 -14.95 2.49
N ALA A 76 10.09 -13.83 1.90
CA ALA A 76 9.53 -13.31 0.64
C ALA A 76 9.63 -14.32 -0.51
N PHE A 77 10.79 -14.95 -0.69
CA PHE A 77 10.98 -15.99 -1.71
C PHE A 77 10.09 -17.24 -1.48
N ARG A 78 9.76 -17.54 -0.25
CA ARG A 78 8.85 -18.64 0.08
C ARG A 78 7.38 -18.25 -0.13
N GLN A 79 7.05 -16.99 0.07
CA GLN A 79 5.68 -16.49 -0.02
C GLN A 79 5.27 -16.20 -1.47
N TYR A 80 6.20 -15.72 -2.29
CA TYR A 80 5.96 -15.30 -3.68
C TYR A 80 6.82 -16.06 -4.71
N PRO A 81 6.92 -17.41 -4.66
CA PRO A 81 7.84 -18.15 -5.52
C PRO A 81 7.45 -18.07 -7.00
N ILE A 82 6.16 -18.10 -7.29
CA ILE A 82 5.63 -18.08 -8.66
C ILE A 82 5.77 -16.67 -9.23
N GLU A 83 5.36 -15.66 -8.49
CA GLU A 83 5.38 -14.25 -8.90
C GLU A 83 6.81 -13.77 -9.16
N LEU A 84 7.76 -14.15 -8.28
CA LEU A 84 9.18 -13.82 -8.47
C LEU A 84 9.77 -14.53 -9.68
N SER A 85 9.42 -15.80 -9.88
CA SER A 85 9.87 -16.58 -11.05
C SER A 85 9.27 -16.08 -12.36
N ALA A 86 8.06 -15.55 -12.32
CA ALA A 86 7.37 -14.99 -13.48
C ALA A 86 7.78 -13.53 -13.80
N CYS A 87 8.56 -12.90 -12.92
CA CYS A 87 9.00 -11.52 -13.12
C CYS A 87 10.15 -11.46 -14.12
N SER A 88 9.85 -11.10 -15.37
CA SER A 88 10.84 -11.04 -16.45
C SER A 88 11.97 -10.06 -16.17
N ASP A 89 11.75 -9.00 -15.39
CA ASP A 89 12.79 -8.04 -15.01
C ASP A 89 13.92 -8.70 -14.21
N LEU A 90 13.61 -9.73 -13.42
CA LEU A 90 14.60 -10.44 -12.59
C LEU A 90 15.48 -11.43 -13.38
N LEU A 91 15.18 -11.64 -14.65
CA LEU A 91 16.03 -12.42 -15.55
C LEU A 91 17.23 -11.60 -16.08
N ASP A 92 17.17 -10.28 -15.97
CA ASP A 92 18.28 -9.39 -16.33
C ASP A 92 19.14 -9.14 -15.08
N PRO A 93 20.45 -9.51 -15.08
CA PRO A 93 21.32 -9.37 -13.90
C PRO A 93 21.48 -7.94 -13.39
N GLU A 94 21.40 -6.93 -14.25
CA GLU A 94 21.49 -5.53 -13.81
C GLU A 94 20.20 -5.07 -13.14
N LYS A 95 19.05 -5.45 -13.69
CA LYS A 95 17.75 -5.16 -13.07
C LYS A 95 17.57 -5.92 -11.75
N GLU A 96 18.05 -7.16 -11.70
CA GLU A 96 18.07 -7.95 -10.47
C GLU A 96 18.85 -7.26 -9.35
N LYS A 97 20.07 -6.76 -9.62
CA LYS A 97 20.87 -6.00 -8.66
C LYS A 97 20.13 -4.75 -8.17
N ILE A 98 19.52 -4.02 -9.10
CA ILE A 98 18.72 -2.83 -8.76
C ILE A 98 17.56 -3.22 -7.83
N PHE A 99 16.84 -4.29 -8.17
CA PHE A 99 15.72 -4.80 -7.37
C PHE A 99 16.15 -5.12 -5.93
N PHE A 100 17.24 -5.87 -5.73
CA PHE A 100 17.75 -6.16 -4.39
C PHE A 100 18.22 -4.90 -3.65
N SER A 101 18.85 -3.97 -4.34
CA SER A 101 19.24 -2.68 -3.76
C SER A 101 18.01 -1.89 -3.28
N GLU A 102 16.93 -1.89 -4.04
CA GLU A 102 15.68 -1.26 -3.62
C GLU A 102 15.04 -2.00 -2.44
N CYS A 103 15.07 -3.33 -2.40
CA CYS A 103 14.60 -4.09 -1.23
C CYS A 103 15.33 -3.68 0.06
N VAL A 104 16.66 -3.50 -0.01
CA VAL A 104 17.44 -3.01 1.15
C VAL A 104 16.97 -1.63 1.59
N LYS A 105 16.76 -0.71 0.65
CA LYS A 105 16.27 0.65 0.97
C LYS A 105 14.89 0.62 1.64
N HIS A 106 13.95 -0.18 1.09
CA HIS A 106 12.63 -0.34 1.68
C HIS A 106 12.72 -0.88 3.10
N PHE A 107 13.55 -1.90 3.32
CA PHE A 107 13.74 -2.49 4.64
C PHE A 107 14.26 -1.45 5.64
N GLU A 108 15.29 -0.68 5.27
CA GLU A 108 15.90 0.33 6.15
C GLU A 108 14.93 1.49 6.44
N ASN A 109 14.19 1.97 5.44
CA ASN A 109 13.22 3.05 5.63
C ASN A 109 12.04 2.60 6.52
N ILE A 110 11.57 1.37 6.36
CA ILE A 110 10.54 0.79 7.24
C ILE A 110 11.09 0.63 8.65
N ARG A 111 12.31 0.11 8.81
CA ARG A 111 13.01 -0.01 10.09
C ARG A 111 13.05 1.33 10.82
N GLN A 112 13.54 2.36 10.16
CA GLN A 112 13.62 3.70 10.73
C GLN A 112 12.26 4.25 11.12
N THR A 113 11.25 4.09 10.25
CA THR A 113 9.88 4.54 10.52
C THR A 113 9.31 3.86 11.76
N VAL A 114 9.43 2.54 11.86
CA VAL A 114 8.89 1.79 13.01
C VAL A 114 9.63 2.16 14.31
N LYS A 115 10.95 2.37 14.25
CA LYS A 115 11.74 2.77 15.43
C LYS A 115 11.45 4.20 15.87
N ASP A 116 11.43 5.14 14.94
CA ASP A 116 11.39 6.56 15.25
C ASP A 116 9.96 7.09 15.34
N THR A 117 9.11 6.76 14.36
CA THR A 117 7.76 7.32 14.25
C THR A 117 6.79 6.67 15.22
N PHE A 118 6.84 5.34 15.36
CA PHE A 118 5.95 4.62 16.29
C PHE A 118 6.23 4.92 17.77
N LEU A 119 7.44 5.39 18.08
CA LEU A 119 7.82 5.77 19.44
C LEU A 119 7.68 7.28 19.68
N ALA A 120 7.51 8.08 18.64
CA ALA A 120 7.45 9.53 18.77
C ALA A 120 6.10 10.00 19.36
N SER A 121 6.18 10.88 20.35
CA SER A 121 5.01 11.58 20.86
C SER A 121 4.40 12.46 19.77
N GLY A 122 3.16 12.25 19.43
CA GLY A 122 2.44 13.00 18.38
C GLY A 122 1.92 12.12 17.24
N TYR A 123 2.43 10.90 17.11
CA TYR A 123 1.84 9.87 16.27
C TYR A 123 1.12 8.86 17.19
N ASN A 124 -0.18 8.67 16.97
CA ASN A 124 -0.92 7.64 17.71
C ASN A 124 -0.72 6.28 17.03
N LEU A 125 0.50 5.76 17.12
CA LEU A 125 0.92 4.52 16.49
C LEU A 125 1.60 3.62 17.53
N ASN A 126 1.02 2.45 17.77
CA ASN A 126 1.53 1.46 18.71
C ASN A 126 1.55 0.07 18.03
N ARG A 127 2.71 -0.57 18.03
CA ARG A 127 2.89 -1.90 17.43
C ARG A 127 2.05 -2.98 18.09
N GLU A 128 1.86 -2.90 19.40
CA GLU A 128 1.12 -3.90 20.18
C GLU A 128 -0.39 -3.89 19.85
N ASP A 129 -0.89 -2.74 19.40
CA ASP A 129 -2.28 -2.55 19.01
C ASP A 129 -2.47 -2.50 17.49
N ALA A 130 -1.51 -3.02 16.75
CA ALA A 130 -1.56 -3.08 15.29
C ALA A 130 -2.55 -4.12 14.79
N VAL A 131 -3.31 -3.75 13.76
CA VAL A 131 -4.09 -4.65 12.92
C VAL A 131 -3.55 -4.50 11.51
N LEU A 132 -2.97 -5.57 10.96
CA LEU A 132 -2.35 -5.58 9.65
C LEU A 132 -3.36 -6.02 8.59
N GLU A 133 -3.28 -5.38 7.44
CA GLU A 133 -4.09 -5.66 6.25
C GLU A 133 -5.62 -5.77 6.51
N PRO A 134 -6.23 -4.92 7.38
CA PRO A 134 -7.67 -4.98 7.59
C PRO A 134 -8.41 -4.61 6.30
N SER A 135 -9.41 -5.42 5.96
CA SER A 135 -10.26 -5.20 4.79
C SER A 135 -11.61 -4.66 5.20
N TYR A 136 -12.07 -3.64 4.49
CA TYR A 136 -13.33 -2.96 4.73
C TYR A 136 -14.21 -3.00 3.48
N ILE A 137 -15.49 -3.18 3.72
CA ILE A 137 -16.54 -3.09 2.69
C ILE A 137 -17.52 -2.02 3.15
N CYS A 138 -17.77 -1.03 2.30
CA CYS A 138 -18.75 0.02 2.53
C CYS A 138 -19.86 -0.09 1.49
N GLU A 139 -20.98 -0.68 1.88
CA GLU A 139 -22.15 -0.85 0.99
C GLU A 139 -22.74 0.49 0.58
N ALA A 140 -22.75 1.47 1.50
CA ALA A 140 -23.31 2.80 1.23
C ALA A 140 -22.56 3.54 0.12
N LEU A 141 -21.26 3.32 -0.01
CA LEU A 141 -20.43 3.93 -1.05
C LEU A 141 -20.18 2.97 -2.24
N GLY A 142 -20.56 1.70 -2.11
CA GLY A 142 -20.30 0.67 -3.13
C GLY A 142 -18.83 0.35 -3.34
N VAL A 143 -18.00 0.51 -2.30
CA VAL A 143 -16.54 0.39 -2.36
C VAL A 143 -16.01 -0.56 -1.31
N GLN A 144 -14.87 -1.15 -1.61
CA GLN A 144 -14.07 -1.93 -0.66
C GLN A 144 -12.62 -1.49 -0.73
N GLY A 145 -11.88 -1.71 0.36
CA GLY A 145 -10.46 -1.43 0.41
C GLY A 145 -9.77 -2.23 1.49
N ARG A 146 -8.46 -2.37 1.37
CA ARG A 146 -7.59 -2.98 2.35
C ARG A 146 -6.50 -1.98 2.70
N LEU A 147 -6.39 -1.67 3.98
CA LEU A 147 -5.31 -0.84 4.53
C LEU A 147 -4.10 -1.71 4.84
N ASP A 148 -2.90 -1.13 4.79
CA ASP A 148 -1.69 -1.88 5.17
C ASP A 148 -1.57 -1.99 6.69
N TYR A 149 -1.96 -0.94 7.42
CA TYR A 149 -1.89 -0.89 8.89
C TYR A 149 -3.02 -0.08 9.48
N MET A 150 -3.58 -0.53 10.60
CA MET A 150 -4.59 0.15 11.39
C MET A 150 -4.30 -0.01 12.87
N GLN A 151 -4.45 1.07 13.67
CA GLN A 151 -4.55 0.95 15.11
C GLN A 151 -5.86 0.24 15.50
N ARG A 152 -5.83 -0.57 16.56
CA ARG A 152 -7.00 -1.33 17.03
C ARG A 152 -8.19 -0.44 17.38
N ASP A 153 -7.94 0.75 17.88
CA ASP A 153 -8.97 1.77 18.19
C ASP A 153 -9.49 2.50 16.96
N MET A 154 -8.96 2.15 15.76
CA MET A 154 -9.30 2.73 14.46
C MET A 154 -9.05 4.24 14.36
N SER A 155 -8.27 4.82 15.27
CA SER A 155 -7.96 6.26 15.26
C SER A 155 -6.87 6.62 14.25
N SER A 156 -5.93 5.72 14.01
CA SER A 156 -4.77 5.95 13.16
C SER A 156 -4.57 4.80 12.18
N PHE A 157 -4.20 5.13 10.95
CA PHE A 157 -3.90 4.12 9.95
C PHE A 157 -2.82 4.57 8.99
N ILE A 158 -2.12 3.61 8.41
CA ILE A 158 -1.05 3.83 7.44
C ILE A 158 -1.39 3.11 6.14
N GLU A 159 -1.21 3.82 5.05
CA GLU A 159 -1.13 3.26 3.71
C GLU A 159 0.32 3.38 3.25
N MET A 160 0.94 2.28 2.90
CA MET A 160 2.33 2.24 2.48
C MET A 160 2.45 2.26 0.95
N LYS A 161 3.44 2.97 0.46
CA LYS A 161 3.75 3.07 -0.97
C LYS A 161 5.23 2.81 -1.20
N SER A 162 5.52 1.82 -2.05
CA SER A 162 6.90 1.50 -2.47
C SER A 162 7.50 2.52 -3.44
N GLY A 163 6.71 3.49 -3.90
CA GLY A 163 7.16 4.60 -4.73
C GLY A 163 7.73 5.77 -3.93
N LYS A 164 8.01 6.88 -4.64
CA LYS A 164 8.41 8.17 -4.05
C LYS A 164 7.20 9.10 -3.96
N ALA A 165 7.22 9.99 -2.97
CA ALA A 165 6.35 11.17 -2.95
C ALA A 165 6.72 12.12 -4.10
N ASP A 166 5.83 13.03 -4.46
CA ASP A 166 6.13 14.07 -5.42
C ASP A 166 7.00 15.13 -4.76
N GLU A 167 8.09 15.52 -5.44
CA GLU A 167 8.98 16.59 -5.01
C GLU A 167 8.60 17.86 -5.75
N TYR A 168 8.00 18.82 -5.05
CA TYR A 168 7.76 20.14 -5.60
C TYR A 168 9.03 20.98 -5.50
N ALA A 169 9.73 21.13 -6.62
CA ALA A 169 11.02 21.79 -6.74
C ALA A 169 11.07 23.24 -6.20
N MET A 170 9.92 23.90 -6.08
CA MET A 170 9.85 25.30 -5.59
C MET A 170 9.84 25.44 -4.06
N LYS A 171 9.60 24.37 -3.29
CA LYS A 171 9.44 24.49 -1.83
C LYS A 171 10.29 23.51 -1.01
N GLY A 172 11.02 22.58 -1.64
CA GLY A 172 11.77 21.54 -0.94
C GLY A 172 10.88 20.67 -0.01
N LYS A 173 9.57 20.66 -0.26
CA LYS A 173 8.59 19.94 0.53
C LYS A 173 8.08 18.74 -0.27
N LEU A 174 8.18 17.57 0.34
CA LEU A 174 7.57 16.37 -0.20
C LEU A 174 6.05 16.46 -0.01
N GLU A 175 5.32 16.23 -1.09
CA GLU A 175 3.87 16.17 -1.06
C GLU A 175 3.40 14.79 -1.51
N PRO A 176 2.31 14.26 -0.93
CA PRO A 176 1.74 13.00 -1.37
C PRO A 176 1.22 13.14 -2.80
N LYS A 177 1.39 12.08 -3.59
CA LYS A 177 0.76 12.01 -4.91
C LYS A 177 -0.76 12.13 -4.77
N GLU A 178 -1.38 12.82 -5.71
CA GLU A 178 -2.81 13.13 -5.63
C GLU A 178 -3.68 11.85 -5.54
N ASN A 179 -3.37 10.83 -6.32
CA ASN A 179 -4.07 9.55 -6.26
C ASN A 179 -3.96 8.89 -4.87
N ASN A 180 -2.78 8.94 -4.23
CA ASN A 180 -2.60 8.41 -2.88
C ASN A 180 -3.38 9.23 -1.84
N ARG A 181 -3.43 10.56 -2.02
CA ARG A 181 -4.26 11.42 -1.16
C ARG A 181 -5.75 11.11 -1.30
N VAL A 182 -6.23 10.92 -2.52
CA VAL A 182 -7.62 10.53 -2.77
C VAL A 182 -7.92 9.18 -2.14
N GLN A 183 -7.02 8.20 -2.27
CA GLN A 183 -7.16 6.89 -1.62
C GLN A 183 -7.32 7.02 -0.10
N MET A 184 -6.51 7.86 0.55
CA MET A 184 -6.63 8.12 1.99
C MET A 184 -7.98 8.71 2.37
N LEU A 185 -8.47 9.69 1.61
CA LEU A 185 -9.79 10.29 1.83
C LEU A 185 -10.92 9.27 1.68
N LEU A 186 -10.80 8.35 0.74
CA LEU A 186 -11.76 7.26 0.55
C LEU A 186 -11.74 6.29 1.74
N TYR A 187 -10.57 5.91 2.27
CA TYR A 187 -10.49 5.12 3.49
C TYR A 187 -11.13 5.82 4.69
N MET A 188 -10.87 7.11 4.85
CA MET A 188 -11.53 7.90 5.90
C MET A 188 -13.05 7.88 5.76
N ALA A 189 -13.57 8.03 4.54
CA ALA A 189 -15.00 7.93 4.27
C ALA A 189 -15.54 6.53 4.56
N VAL A 190 -14.84 5.47 4.16
CA VAL A 190 -15.23 4.09 4.46
C VAL A 190 -15.34 3.86 5.96
N LEU A 191 -14.35 4.29 6.73
CA LEU A 191 -14.37 4.15 8.20
C LEU A 191 -15.51 4.96 8.84
N GLU A 192 -15.79 6.16 8.34
CA GLU A 192 -16.91 6.96 8.81
C GLU A 192 -18.26 6.31 8.50
N TYR A 193 -18.47 5.87 7.26
CA TYR A 193 -19.77 5.31 6.84
C TYR A 193 -20.01 3.88 7.33
N SER A 194 -18.96 3.06 7.44
CA SER A 194 -19.09 1.65 7.82
C SER A 194 -18.98 1.43 9.32
N MET A 195 -18.14 2.23 10.01
CA MET A 195 -17.80 2.05 11.43
C MET A 195 -18.26 3.20 12.31
N GLY A 196 -18.81 4.28 11.74
CA GLY A 196 -19.26 5.45 12.50
C GLY A 196 -18.11 6.27 13.10
N ILE A 197 -16.89 6.15 12.60
CA ILE A 197 -15.72 6.84 13.13
C ILE A 197 -15.65 8.24 12.54
N ASP A 198 -15.81 9.26 13.38
CA ASP A 198 -15.72 10.66 12.95
C ASP A 198 -14.36 10.93 12.27
N ARG A 199 -14.39 11.32 10.99
CA ARG A 199 -13.17 11.66 10.19
C ARG A 199 -12.27 12.69 10.85
N ARG A 200 -12.79 13.58 11.70
CA ARG A 200 -12.00 14.58 12.43
C ARG A 200 -11.12 13.98 13.53
N LYS A 201 -11.41 12.72 13.92
CA LYS A 201 -10.64 11.97 14.92
C LYS A 201 -9.71 10.95 14.29
N GLN A 202 -9.72 10.83 12.95
CA GLN A 202 -8.88 9.91 12.22
C GLN A 202 -7.54 10.57 11.89
N HIS A 203 -6.46 9.82 12.06
CA HIS A 203 -5.08 10.22 11.73
C HIS A 203 -4.53 9.35 10.60
N PRO A 204 -4.75 9.74 9.34
CA PRO A 204 -4.25 9.02 8.17
C PRO A 204 -2.77 9.33 7.92
N TYR A 205 -1.97 8.31 7.69
CA TYR A 205 -0.56 8.44 7.35
C TYR A 205 -0.24 7.75 6.03
N LEU A 206 0.53 8.42 5.18
CA LEU A 206 1.13 7.85 3.98
C LEU A 206 2.61 7.60 4.24
N LEU A 207 3.02 6.35 4.14
CA LEU A 207 4.42 5.95 4.28
C LEU A 207 5.01 5.65 2.90
N TYR A 208 5.90 6.51 2.43
CA TYR A 208 6.71 6.26 1.25
C TYR A 208 8.02 5.61 1.67
N THR A 209 8.30 4.42 1.14
CA THR A 209 9.46 3.60 1.55
C THR A 209 10.66 3.70 0.61
N ARG A 210 10.60 4.60 -0.38
CA ARG A 210 11.68 4.83 -1.36
C ARG A 210 12.23 6.25 -1.32
#